data_3202b65a799de4c723f535b6b71a4f9f
#
_entry.id   3202b65a799de4c723f535b6b71a4f9f
#
_cell.length_a   1.000
_cell.length_b   1.000
_cell.length_c   1.000
_cell.angle_alpha   90.00
_cell.angle_beta   90.00
_cell.angle_gamma   90.00
#
_symmetry.space_group_name_H-M   'P 1'
#
loop_
_entity.id
_entity.type
_entity.pdbx_description
1 polymer ?
#
loop_
_entity_poly.entity_id
_entity_poly.type
_entity_poly.pdbx_seq_one_letter_code
_entity_poly.pdbx_strand_id
1 'polypeptide(L)'
;MSSESLFSKISPQSPGQEELVKVLADKKYEVVGLFGPTGSGKSLFSVIYGLDSVITGRYRRFIVTRPIIDVVTGRELTSADLGELYYKIVQSYIEDLVSGFVEWSRVQELVSKGQVVIADTHYLKGRTFDDSVILLDDAQSLPVESAIEVITRLGKNSRLIIAGDPVFQRSIGSRDSASMLRELLLGEENARIVDLGLKDIVRPGARRGIKLLLESKMRSRQLDETEKLVLSSLRVHAPDADVVTVVNLVDLKKTYSITSEHTPDALVVAKEGYQGRVVGRGGERVQSIERDTEMKIRVVELTLDFKPFIRAVHPVSWVYKHVVDVDFAGPNIAVKIESNAYGPFVGQKGVHVRFLDHFFRRILDTGVRCYEVEVEEGRSAKRSRAERK
;
A
#
# COMPACT_ATOMS: atom_id res chain seq x y z
N MET A 1 -28.36 21.13 21.67
CA MET A 1 -28.34 20.71 20.24
C MET A 1 -27.22 19.71 20.07
N SER A 2 -27.52 18.44 19.81
CA SER A 2 -26.49 17.46 19.50
C SER A 2 -25.85 17.86 18.15
N SER A 3 -24.62 18.34 18.21
CA SER A 3 -23.88 18.60 16.96
C SER A 3 -23.80 17.29 16.19
N GLU A 4 -24.31 17.29 14.97
CA GLU A 4 -24.21 16.16 14.07
C GLU A 4 -22.73 15.76 13.91
N SER A 5 -22.41 14.47 14.11
CA SER A 5 -21.02 14.00 14.08
C SER A 5 -20.39 14.26 12.71
N LEU A 6 -19.25 14.94 12.70
CA LEU A 6 -18.46 15.16 11.48
C LEU A 6 -18.01 13.84 10.85
N PHE A 7 -17.66 12.87 11.70
CA PHE A 7 -17.18 11.58 11.27
C PHE A 7 -18.26 10.78 10.50
N SER A 8 -19.55 11.02 10.80
CA SER A 8 -20.66 10.41 10.06
C SER A 8 -20.89 11.02 8.67
N LYS A 9 -20.31 12.17 8.36
CA LYS A 9 -20.45 12.85 7.07
C LYS A 9 -19.47 12.31 6.02
N ILE A 10 -18.43 11.58 6.43
CA ILE A 10 -17.50 10.95 5.51
C ILE A 10 -18.00 9.58 5.12
N SER A 11 -18.23 9.38 3.82
CA SER A 11 -18.59 8.08 3.27
C SER A 11 -17.33 7.35 2.77
N PRO A 12 -17.04 6.14 3.29
CA PRO A 12 -15.98 5.31 2.74
C PRO A 12 -16.29 4.93 1.29
N GLN A 13 -15.27 4.95 0.44
CA GLN A 13 -15.38 4.69 -1.00
C GLN A 13 -14.71 3.36 -1.40
N SER A 14 -14.18 2.62 -0.43
CA SER A 14 -13.54 1.33 -0.65
C SER A 14 -13.71 0.42 0.56
N PRO A 15 -13.57 -0.90 0.38
CA PRO A 15 -13.67 -1.84 1.50
C PRO A 15 -12.65 -1.59 2.61
N GLY A 16 -11.42 -1.20 2.27
CA GLY A 16 -10.40 -0.85 3.26
C GLY A 16 -10.77 0.41 4.06
N GLN A 17 -11.38 1.40 3.41
CA GLN A 17 -11.91 2.59 4.11
C GLN A 17 -13.10 2.25 5.01
N GLU A 18 -13.95 1.28 4.62
CA GLU A 18 -15.04 0.81 5.50
C GLU A 18 -14.48 0.14 6.77
N GLU A 19 -13.43 -0.69 6.63
CA GLU A 19 -12.75 -1.29 7.78
C GLU A 19 -12.10 -0.21 8.65
N LEU A 20 -11.42 0.76 8.05
CA LEU A 20 -10.82 1.89 8.74
C LEU A 20 -11.85 2.66 9.59
N VAL A 21 -13.00 2.99 9.02
CA VAL A 21 -14.09 3.68 9.75
C VAL A 21 -14.59 2.84 10.91
N LYS A 22 -14.82 1.53 10.72
CA LYS A 22 -15.24 0.60 11.77
C LYS A 22 -14.23 0.55 12.92
N VAL A 23 -12.94 0.44 12.59
CA VAL A 23 -11.86 0.37 13.59
C VAL A 23 -11.72 1.69 14.35
N LEU A 24 -11.82 2.85 13.69
CA LEU A 24 -11.80 4.15 14.38
C LEU A 24 -13.03 4.36 15.27
N ALA A 25 -14.19 3.84 14.89
CA ALA A 25 -15.41 3.93 15.70
C ALA A 25 -15.38 3.00 16.94
N ASP A 26 -14.62 1.90 16.89
CA ASP A 26 -14.53 0.93 17.97
C ASP A 26 -13.65 1.48 19.12
N LYS A 27 -14.24 1.58 20.31
CA LYS A 27 -13.57 2.11 21.51
C LYS A 27 -12.56 1.13 22.14
N LYS A 28 -12.56 -0.11 21.71
CA LYS A 28 -11.71 -1.17 22.28
C LYS A 28 -10.22 -0.87 22.06
N TYR A 29 -9.88 -0.26 20.95
CA TYR A 29 -8.48 -0.10 20.54
C TYR A 29 -7.90 1.23 21.04
N GLU A 30 -6.81 1.16 21.80
CA GLU A 30 -6.05 2.32 22.26
C GLU A 30 -5.06 2.81 21.20
N VAL A 31 -4.50 1.88 20.41
CA VAL A 31 -3.59 2.18 19.30
C VAL A 31 -4.17 1.67 17.98
N VAL A 32 -4.29 2.55 17.01
CA VAL A 32 -4.76 2.22 15.66
C VAL A 32 -3.67 2.54 14.64
N GLY A 33 -3.16 1.51 13.97
CA GLY A 33 -2.20 1.63 12.87
C GLY A 33 -2.93 1.64 11.52
N LEU A 34 -2.73 2.68 10.72
CA LEU A 34 -3.30 2.84 9.38
C LEU A 34 -2.16 2.86 8.36
N PHE A 35 -1.97 1.77 7.65
CA PHE A 35 -0.84 1.61 6.73
C PHE A 35 -1.31 1.42 5.29
N GLY A 36 -0.66 2.11 4.35
CA GLY A 36 -0.99 1.97 2.94
C GLY A 36 -0.56 3.17 2.09
N PRO A 37 -0.84 3.15 0.78
CA PRO A 37 -0.38 4.16 -0.15
C PRO A 37 -1.04 5.52 0.06
N THR A 38 -0.38 6.57 -0.47
CA THR A 38 -0.98 7.91 -0.53
C THR A 38 -2.31 7.89 -1.29
N GLY A 39 -3.26 8.72 -0.88
CA GLY A 39 -4.58 8.83 -1.50
C GLY A 39 -5.58 7.75 -1.09
N SER A 40 -5.24 6.87 -0.15
CA SER A 40 -6.15 5.85 0.42
C SER A 40 -7.04 6.37 1.56
N GLY A 41 -6.88 7.64 1.98
CA GLY A 41 -7.75 8.28 2.96
C GLY A 41 -7.25 8.29 4.41
N LYS A 42 -6.12 7.65 4.74
CA LYS A 42 -5.59 7.55 6.12
C LYS A 42 -5.66 8.86 6.90
N SER A 43 -4.98 9.89 6.40
CA SER A 43 -4.89 11.20 7.07
C SER A 43 -6.24 11.89 7.15
N LEU A 44 -7.06 11.84 6.10
CA LEU A 44 -8.38 12.46 6.07
C LEU A 44 -9.29 11.89 7.17
N PHE A 45 -9.45 10.56 7.20
CA PHE A 45 -10.31 9.92 8.21
C PHE A 45 -9.77 10.12 9.63
N SER A 46 -8.44 10.12 9.80
CA SER A 46 -7.81 10.34 11.11
C SER A 46 -8.03 11.76 11.63
N VAL A 47 -7.85 12.78 10.78
CA VAL A 47 -8.05 14.18 11.16
C VAL A 47 -9.52 14.47 11.47
N ILE A 48 -10.44 14.00 10.61
CA ILE A 48 -11.88 14.19 10.86
C ILE A 48 -12.33 13.44 12.12
N TYR A 49 -11.84 12.22 12.37
CA TYR A 49 -12.11 11.50 13.61
C TYR A 49 -11.62 12.28 14.85
N GLY A 50 -10.40 12.82 14.77
CA GLY A 50 -9.82 13.62 15.85
C GLY A 50 -10.62 14.89 16.15
N LEU A 51 -10.99 15.64 15.11
CA LEU A 51 -11.84 16.84 15.23
C LEU A 51 -13.23 16.51 15.78
N ASP A 52 -13.89 15.49 15.22
CA ASP A 52 -15.20 15.02 15.68
C ASP A 52 -15.17 14.63 17.17
N SER A 53 -14.10 13.97 17.57
CA SER A 53 -13.91 13.49 18.94
C SER A 53 -13.86 14.64 19.95
N VAL A 54 -13.27 15.78 19.57
CA VAL A 54 -13.21 16.99 20.40
C VAL A 54 -14.54 17.78 20.35
N ILE A 55 -15.12 17.92 19.16
CA ILE A 55 -16.38 18.65 18.96
C ILE A 55 -17.54 17.99 19.71
N THR A 56 -17.56 16.65 19.72
CA THR A 56 -18.57 15.86 20.45
C THR A 56 -18.26 15.68 21.93
N GLY A 57 -17.11 16.18 22.41
CA GLY A 57 -16.67 16.05 23.81
C GLY A 57 -16.27 14.62 24.20
N ARG A 58 -16.01 13.74 23.24
CA ARG A 58 -15.55 12.37 23.49
C ARG A 58 -14.15 12.35 24.08
N TYR A 59 -13.30 13.26 23.60
CA TYR A 59 -11.95 13.52 24.11
C TYR A 59 -11.77 15.03 24.36
N ARG A 60 -10.90 15.36 25.28
CA ARG A 60 -10.60 16.75 25.64
C ARG A 60 -9.74 17.45 24.59
N ARG A 61 -8.81 16.70 23.97
CA ARG A 61 -7.83 17.27 23.02
C ARG A 61 -7.62 16.34 21.83
N PHE A 62 -7.37 16.96 20.68
CA PHE A 62 -6.81 16.32 19.50
C PHE A 62 -5.41 16.88 19.23
N ILE A 63 -4.41 16.01 19.25
CA ILE A 63 -3.00 16.36 19.06
C ILE A 63 -2.58 15.82 17.71
N VAL A 64 -2.16 16.70 16.81
CA VAL A 64 -1.64 16.34 15.49
C VAL A 64 -0.14 16.50 15.50
N THR A 65 0.57 15.42 15.16
CA THR A 65 2.01 15.45 14.96
C THR A 65 2.33 14.87 13.60
N ARG A 66 3.12 15.62 12.82
CA ARG A 66 3.51 15.25 11.47
C ARG A 66 4.92 15.77 11.20
N PRO A 67 5.87 14.90 10.80
CA PRO A 67 7.19 15.34 10.39
C PRO A 67 7.12 16.14 9.08
N ILE A 68 7.94 17.17 8.97
CA ILE A 68 8.12 17.93 7.74
C ILE A 68 9.48 17.55 7.16
N ILE A 69 9.47 17.07 5.92
CA ILE A 69 10.69 16.60 5.25
C ILE A 69 11.08 17.57 4.13
N ASP A 70 12.32 17.99 4.14
CA ASP A 70 12.94 18.63 2.97
C ASP A 70 13.12 17.57 1.86
N VAL A 71 12.36 17.71 0.79
CA VAL A 71 12.33 16.72 -0.31
C VAL A 71 13.65 16.64 -1.09
N VAL A 72 14.52 17.65 -0.97
CA VAL A 72 15.82 17.69 -1.67
C VAL A 72 16.88 16.93 -0.86
N THR A 73 16.93 17.19 0.44
CA THR A 73 17.95 16.63 1.33
C THR A 73 17.50 15.35 2.04
N GLY A 74 16.18 15.07 2.09
CA GLY A 74 15.59 14.02 2.89
C GLY A 74 15.64 14.27 4.40
N ARG A 75 16.09 15.47 4.83
CA ARG A 75 16.21 15.83 6.24
C ARG A 75 14.86 16.23 6.81
N GLU A 76 14.58 15.79 8.02
CA GLU A 76 13.44 16.29 8.81
C GLU A 76 13.74 17.74 9.27
N LEU A 77 12.73 18.61 9.08
CA LEU A 77 12.75 20.00 9.51
C LEU A 77 11.85 20.13 10.76
N THR A 78 12.46 20.49 11.87
CA THR A 78 11.78 20.62 13.17
C THR A 78 11.20 22.03 13.36
N SER A 79 10.41 22.22 14.42
CA SER A 79 9.97 23.56 14.83
C SER A 79 11.14 24.44 15.28
N ALA A 80 12.29 23.89 15.66
CA ALA A 80 13.52 24.65 15.93
C ALA A 80 14.15 25.18 14.62
N ASP A 81 14.06 24.44 13.52
CA ASP A 81 14.56 24.87 12.21
C ASP A 81 13.64 25.93 11.57
N LEU A 82 12.34 25.77 11.70
CA LEU A 82 11.32 26.56 10.96
C LEU A 82 10.61 27.64 11.79
N GLY A 83 10.68 27.57 13.12
CA GLY A 83 9.95 28.47 14.01
C GLY A 83 8.42 28.40 13.80
N GLU A 84 7.77 29.55 13.67
CA GLU A 84 6.33 29.64 13.42
C GLU A 84 5.89 29.06 12.08
N LEU A 85 6.79 28.96 11.10
CA LEU A 85 6.48 28.42 9.79
C LEU A 85 6.09 26.94 9.88
N TYR A 86 6.69 26.17 10.81
CA TYR A 86 6.31 24.78 11.07
C TYR A 86 4.80 24.66 11.32
N TYR A 87 4.29 25.44 12.23
CA TYR A 87 2.87 25.40 12.61
C TYR A 87 1.96 25.85 11.47
N LYS A 88 2.37 26.87 10.70
CA LYS A 88 1.60 27.33 9.54
C LYS A 88 1.51 26.27 8.45
N ILE A 89 2.60 25.54 8.16
CA ILE A 89 2.60 24.45 7.18
C ILE A 89 1.63 23.34 7.62
N VAL A 90 1.69 22.91 8.88
CA VAL A 90 0.80 21.85 9.37
C VAL A 90 -0.66 22.34 9.44
N GLN A 91 -0.91 23.61 9.79
CA GLN A 91 -2.26 24.20 9.75
C GLN A 91 -2.83 24.21 8.35
N SER A 92 -2.06 24.68 7.34
CA SER A 92 -2.50 24.67 5.93
C SER A 92 -2.80 23.26 5.44
N TYR A 93 -1.98 22.27 5.83
CA TYR A 93 -2.24 20.88 5.51
C TYR A 93 -3.56 20.37 6.11
N ILE A 94 -3.86 20.70 7.38
CA ILE A 94 -5.13 20.32 8.01
C ILE A 94 -6.29 21.01 7.30
N GLU A 95 -6.17 22.30 6.98
CA GLU A 95 -7.17 23.08 6.26
C GLU A 95 -7.53 22.44 4.93
N ASP A 96 -6.53 22.08 4.13
CA ASP A 96 -6.72 21.39 2.85
C ASP A 96 -7.45 20.05 3.02
N LEU A 97 -7.09 19.27 4.04
CA LEU A 97 -7.72 17.97 4.31
C LEU A 97 -9.19 18.08 4.70
N VAL A 98 -9.55 19.08 5.52
CA VAL A 98 -10.90 19.22 6.06
C VAL A 98 -11.81 20.08 5.20
N SER A 99 -11.28 20.66 4.14
CA SER A 99 -12.04 21.48 3.18
C SER A 99 -13.26 20.71 2.66
N GLY A 100 -14.45 21.30 2.78
CA GLY A 100 -15.72 20.68 2.43
C GLY A 100 -16.38 19.82 3.53
N PHE A 101 -15.71 19.60 4.67
CA PHE A 101 -16.28 18.87 5.81
C PHE A 101 -16.55 19.75 7.02
N VAL A 102 -15.67 20.72 7.29
CA VAL A 102 -15.78 21.65 8.40
C VAL A 102 -15.23 23.01 7.99
N GLU A 103 -15.89 24.08 8.44
CA GLU A 103 -15.41 25.44 8.24
C GLU A 103 -14.10 25.65 8.98
N TRP A 104 -13.09 26.20 8.29
CA TRP A 104 -11.77 26.41 8.87
C TRP A 104 -11.78 27.30 10.12
N SER A 105 -12.64 28.32 10.16
CA SER A 105 -12.85 29.17 11.35
C SER A 105 -13.20 28.36 12.60
N ARG A 106 -13.96 27.27 12.46
CA ARG A 106 -14.29 26.37 13.56
C ARG A 106 -13.06 25.63 14.08
N VAL A 107 -12.19 25.17 13.17
CA VAL A 107 -10.92 24.51 13.54
C VAL A 107 -10.00 25.52 14.24
N GLN A 108 -9.90 26.75 13.74
CA GLN A 108 -9.11 27.83 14.38
C GLN A 108 -9.62 28.14 15.80
N GLU A 109 -10.93 28.13 16.01
CA GLU A 109 -11.52 28.28 17.37
C GLU A 109 -11.06 27.15 18.30
N LEU A 110 -11.04 25.90 17.82
CA LEU A 110 -10.55 24.74 18.61
C LEU A 110 -9.06 24.85 18.92
N VAL A 111 -8.26 25.35 17.96
CA VAL A 111 -6.82 25.61 18.16
C VAL A 111 -6.63 26.70 19.23
N SER A 112 -7.35 27.81 19.13
CA SER A 112 -7.24 28.93 20.09
C SER A 112 -7.63 28.52 21.53
N LYS A 113 -8.57 27.57 21.66
CA LYS A 113 -8.97 26.98 22.94
C LYS A 113 -8.01 25.88 23.44
N GLY A 114 -6.98 25.55 22.72
CA GLY A 114 -6.05 24.46 23.03
C GLY A 114 -6.69 23.06 22.99
N GLN A 115 -7.82 22.93 22.32
CA GLN A 115 -8.50 21.65 22.10
C GLN A 115 -7.92 20.91 20.90
N VAL A 116 -7.45 21.63 19.88
CA VAL A 116 -6.62 21.09 18.79
C VAL A 116 -5.21 21.62 18.98
N VAL A 117 -4.23 20.72 19.04
CA VAL A 117 -2.83 21.05 19.31
C VAL A 117 -1.98 20.49 18.18
N ILE A 118 -1.22 21.35 17.52
CA ILE A 118 -0.17 20.93 16.60
C ILE A 118 1.11 20.79 17.41
N ALA A 119 1.74 19.62 17.33
CA ALA A 119 2.93 19.31 18.11
C ALA A 119 4.03 18.78 17.20
N ASP A 120 5.23 19.26 17.40
CA ASP A 120 6.43 18.68 16.81
C ASP A 120 6.80 17.40 17.59
N THR A 121 7.09 16.32 16.87
CA THR A 121 7.46 15.01 17.43
C THR A 121 8.61 15.10 18.44
N HIS A 122 9.59 15.96 18.19
CA HIS A 122 10.77 16.13 19.02
C HIS A 122 10.47 16.76 20.39
N TYR A 123 9.39 17.53 20.51
CA TYR A 123 9.01 18.25 21.73
C TYR A 123 7.87 17.57 22.52
N LEU A 124 7.51 16.35 22.16
CA LEU A 124 6.56 15.54 22.94
C LEU A 124 7.20 14.90 24.18
N LYS A 125 8.52 14.81 24.24
CA LYS A 125 9.25 14.17 25.33
C LYS A 125 8.96 14.79 26.70
N GLY A 126 8.73 13.96 27.72
CA GLY A 126 8.39 14.40 29.07
C GLY A 126 6.93 14.83 29.28
N ARG A 127 6.06 14.72 28.27
CA ARG A 127 4.62 15.01 28.35
C ARG A 127 3.82 13.71 28.37
N THR A 128 2.67 13.71 29.02
CA THR A 128 1.67 12.65 28.96
C THR A 128 0.32 13.28 28.60
N PHE A 129 -0.42 12.66 27.72
CA PHE A 129 -1.67 13.20 27.19
C PHE A 129 -2.82 12.31 27.64
N ASP A 130 -3.50 12.73 28.69
CA ASP A 130 -4.74 12.11 29.12
C ASP A 130 -5.93 12.68 28.33
N ASP A 131 -6.97 11.88 28.19
CA ASP A 131 -8.23 12.28 27.57
C ASP A 131 -8.05 12.86 26.16
N SER A 132 -7.17 12.26 25.39
CA SER A 132 -6.69 12.84 24.13
C SER A 132 -6.70 11.84 22.98
N VAL A 133 -6.96 12.32 21.76
CA VAL A 133 -6.60 11.63 20.53
C VAL A 133 -5.28 12.19 20.05
N ILE A 134 -4.31 11.32 19.76
CA ILE A 134 -3.02 11.69 19.19
C ILE A 134 -2.97 11.10 17.78
N LEU A 135 -2.65 11.92 16.79
CA LEU A 135 -2.37 11.48 15.42
C LEU A 135 -0.88 11.66 15.14
N LEU A 136 -0.20 10.56 14.85
CA LEU A 136 1.12 10.55 14.22
C LEU A 136 0.92 10.27 12.71
N ASP A 137 0.96 11.32 11.91
CA ASP A 137 0.82 11.22 10.46
C ASP A 137 2.19 11.15 9.77
N ASP A 138 2.25 10.51 8.59
CA ASP A 138 3.48 10.29 7.82
C ASP A 138 4.61 9.63 8.64
N ALA A 139 4.26 8.61 9.44
CA ALA A 139 5.18 7.90 10.34
C ALA A 139 6.38 7.27 9.63
N GLN A 140 6.31 7.01 8.31
CA GLN A 140 7.44 6.53 7.50
C GLN A 140 8.60 7.54 7.45
N SER A 141 8.34 8.79 7.77
CA SER A 141 9.32 9.87 7.72
C SER A 141 10.13 10.04 9.02
N LEU A 142 9.77 9.30 10.08
CA LEU A 142 10.43 9.34 11.38
C LEU A 142 11.31 8.10 11.61
N PRO A 143 12.38 8.21 12.43
CA PRO A 143 12.98 7.03 13.02
C PRO A 143 11.97 6.24 13.86
N VAL A 144 12.09 4.91 13.86
CA VAL A 144 11.17 4.03 14.61
C VAL A 144 11.16 4.37 16.09
N GLU A 145 12.32 4.67 16.64
CA GLU A 145 12.50 5.03 18.04
C GLU A 145 11.71 6.30 18.41
N SER A 146 11.70 7.30 17.52
CA SER A 146 10.92 8.54 17.71
C SER A 146 9.41 8.26 17.68
N ALA A 147 8.96 7.39 16.78
CA ALA A 147 7.56 7.00 16.72
C ALA A 147 7.14 6.19 17.97
N ILE A 148 8.00 5.29 18.47
CA ILE A 148 7.76 4.57 19.74
C ILE A 148 7.70 5.55 20.92
N GLU A 149 8.53 6.59 20.94
CA GLU A 149 8.44 7.62 21.96
C GLU A 149 7.06 8.31 21.98
N VAL A 150 6.40 8.50 20.83
CA VAL A 150 5.03 9.02 20.77
C VAL A 150 4.04 8.06 21.45
N ILE A 151 4.21 6.74 21.28
CA ILE A 151 3.40 5.73 21.96
C ILE A 151 3.51 5.89 23.49
N THR A 152 4.70 6.16 24.02
CA THR A 152 4.90 6.35 25.47
C THR A 152 4.26 7.60 26.03
N ARG A 153 3.70 8.48 25.17
CA ARG A 153 2.95 9.70 25.60
C ARG A 153 1.48 9.45 25.77
N LEU A 154 1.00 8.26 25.43
CA LEU A 154 -0.39 7.88 25.58
C LEU A 154 -0.75 7.79 27.06
N GLY A 155 -1.62 8.69 27.52
CA GLY A 155 -2.11 8.75 28.87
C GLY A 155 -3.45 8.03 29.06
N LYS A 156 -4.07 8.20 30.21
CA LYS A 156 -5.34 7.57 30.54
C LYS A 156 -6.44 8.04 29.60
N ASN A 157 -7.36 7.12 29.25
CA ASN A 157 -8.51 7.40 28.39
C ASN A 157 -8.11 8.11 27.09
N SER A 158 -7.01 7.69 26.47
CA SER A 158 -6.47 8.30 25.27
C SER A 158 -6.31 7.29 24.15
N ARG A 159 -6.21 7.80 22.93
CA ARG A 159 -6.06 6.99 21.72
C ARG A 159 -4.93 7.54 20.85
N LEU A 160 -4.12 6.65 20.31
CA LEU A 160 -3.12 6.97 19.32
C LEU A 160 -3.50 6.40 17.96
N ILE A 161 -3.43 7.23 16.93
CA ILE A 161 -3.56 6.85 15.53
C ILE A 161 -2.21 7.06 14.87
N ILE A 162 -1.66 6.01 14.25
CA ILE A 162 -0.41 6.06 13.51
C ILE A 162 -0.74 5.83 12.04
N ALA A 163 -0.48 6.81 11.17
CA ALA A 163 -0.69 6.71 9.75
C ALA A 163 0.65 6.72 9.00
N GLY A 164 0.85 5.78 8.07
CA GLY A 164 2.10 5.70 7.31
C GLY A 164 1.98 4.93 5.99
N ASP A 165 2.97 5.14 5.12
CA ASP A 165 3.09 4.43 3.84
C ASP A 165 4.33 3.52 3.88
N PRO A 166 4.15 2.19 3.99
CA PRO A 166 5.27 1.25 4.13
C PRO A 166 5.95 0.89 2.80
N VAL A 167 5.43 1.35 1.66
CA VAL A 167 5.90 0.88 0.33
C VAL A 167 6.37 2.02 -0.56
N PHE A 168 5.55 3.07 -0.73
CA PHE A 168 5.73 4.03 -1.81
C PHE A 168 6.39 5.35 -1.36
N GLN A 169 6.37 5.64 -0.07
CA GLN A 169 6.96 6.87 0.50
C GLN A 169 8.08 6.51 1.48
N ARG A 170 9.17 5.91 0.98
CA ARG A 170 10.34 5.61 1.80
C ARG A 170 11.27 6.83 1.83
N SER A 171 11.68 7.23 3.01
CA SER A 171 12.71 8.27 3.17
C SER A 171 14.08 7.77 2.69
N ILE A 172 14.86 8.66 2.06
CA ILE A 172 16.21 8.35 1.61
C ILE A 172 17.09 8.05 2.85
N GLY A 173 17.63 6.83 2.93
CA GLY A 173 18.56 6.42 4.00
C GLY A 173 17.92 6.03 5.33
N SER A 174 16.61 6.06 5.49
CA SER A 174 15.93 5.55 6.68
C SER A 174 15.60 4.05 6.55
N ARG A 175 15.68 3.34 7.70
CA ARG A 175 15.01 2.04 7.81
C ARG A 175 13.52 2.26 7.56
N ASP A 176 12.86 1.27 7.01
CA ASP A 176 11.43 1.30 6.71
C ASP A 176 10.59 1.36 8.01
N SER A 177 10.47 2.57 8.55
CA SER A 177 9.86 2.82 9.85
C SER A 177 8.39 2.45 9.87
N ALA A 178 7.66 2.72 8.80
CA ALA A 178 6.25 2.37 8.73
C ALA A 178 6.03 0.85 8.74
N SER A 179 6.85 0.10 7.99
CA SER A 179 6.79 -1.37 8.00
C SER A 179 7.16 -1.93 9.38
N MET A 180 8.19 -1.38 10.01
CA MET A 180 8.62 -1.85 11.32
C MET A 180 7.59 -1.53 12.41
N LEU A 181 7.03 -0.33 12.42
CA LEU A 181 5.93 0.04 13.34
C LEU A 181 4.72 -0.86 13.16
N ARG A 182 4.36 -1.15 11.90
CA ARG A 182 3.28 -2.09 11.61
C ARG A 182 3.54 -3.48 12.21
N GLU A 183 4.74 -4.03 12.00
CA GLU A 183 5.09 -5.37 12.53
C GLU A 183 5.13 -5.37 14.07
N LEU A 184 5.61 -4.30 14.71
CA LEU A 184 5.62 -4.18 16.16
C LEU A 184 4.21 -4.09 16.76
N LEU A 185 3.27 -3.42 16.06
CA LEU A 185 1.90 -3.30 16.51
C LEU A 185 1.05 -4.56 16.23
N LEU A 186 1.55 -5.48 15.38
CA LEU A 186 0.88 -6.75 15.13
C LEU A 186 0.95 -7.64 16.37
N GLY A 187 -0.22 -7.96 16.94
CA GLY A 187 -0.31 -8.78 18.14
C GLY A 187 -0.17 -8.02 19.46
N GLU A 188 0.04 -6.71 19.42
CA GLU A 188 0.02 -5.85 20.61
C GLU A 188 -1.40 -5.76 21.19
N GLU A 189 -1.51 -5.81 22.51
CA GLU A 189 -2.78 -5.73 23.21
C GLU A 189 -3.44 -4.36 22.98
N ASN A 190 -4.76 -4.36 22.77
CA ASN A 190 -5.54 -3.14 22.47
C ASN A 190 -5.08 -2.35 21.24
N ALA A 191 -4.23 -2.94 20.38
CA ALA A 191 -3.87 -2.37 19.10
C ALA A 191 -4.65 -3.02 17.95
N ARG A 192 -4.89 -2.24 16.90
CA ARG A 192 -5.48 -2.72 15.65
C ARG A 192 -4.81 -2.10 14.45
N ILE A 193 -4.51 -2.92 13.46
CA ILE A 193 -3.93 -2.47 12.20
C ILE A 193 -4.99 -2.59 11.10
N VAL A 194 -5.03 -1.56 10.26
CA VAL A 194 -5.77 -1.55 9.00
C VAL A 194 -4.76 -1.33 7.88
N ASP A 195 -4.62 -2.33 7.02
CA ASP A 195 -3.82 -2.23 5.81
C ASP A 195 -4.71 -1.81 4.64
N LEU A 196 -4.35 -0.69 4.03
CA LEU A 196 -4.99 -0.16 2.82
C LEU A 196 -4.13 -0.51 1.60
N GLY A 197 -4.77 -0.99 0.55
CA GLY A 197 -4.10 -1.41 -0.68
C GLY A 197 -4.22 -0.39 -1.82
N LEU A 198 -3.80 -0.80 -3.01
CA LEU A 198 -3.93 0.01 -4.23
C LEU A 198 -5.39 0.24 -4.62
N LYS A 199 -6.28 -0.69 -4.27
CA LYS A 199 -7.72 -0.59 -4.53
C LYS A 199 -8.39 0.48 -3.67
N ASP A 200 -7.77 0.84 -2.55
CA ASP A 200 -8.26 1.86 -1.64
C ASP A 200 -7.82 3.27 -2.04
N ILE A 201 -7.01 3.41 -3.08
CA ILE A 201 -6.63 4.72 -3.62
C ILE A 201 -7.81 5.30 -4.38
N VAL A 202 -8.52 6.22 -3.75
CA VAL A 202 -9.70 6.88 -4.35
C VAL A 202 -9.35 8.16 -5.11
N ARG A 203 -8.23 8.80 -4.79
CA ARG A 203 -7.78 10.04 -5.41
C ARG A 203 -7.10 9.77 -6.76
N PRO A 204 -7.64 10.28 -7.91
CA PRO A 204 -7.12 9.95 -9.25
C PRO A 204 -5.65 10.32 -9.45
N GLY A 205 -5.22 11.48 -8.95
CA GLY A 205 -3.81 11.89 -9.04
C GLY A 205 -2.85 10.96 -8.30
N ALA A 206 -3.22 10.49 -7.11
CA ALA A 206 -2.44 9.51 -6.35
C ALA A 206 -2.34 8.17 -7.08
N ARG A 207 -3.46 7.67 -7.64
CA ARG A 207 -3.49 6.45 -8.45
C ARG A 207 -2.55 6.52 -9.65
N ARG A 208 -2.56 7.65 -10.36
CA ARG A 208 -1.64 7.90 -11.49
C ARG A 208 -0.19 7.96 -11.02
N GLY A 209 0.09 8.70 -9.92
CA GLY A 209 1.43 8.81 -9.36
C GLY A 209 2.02 7.46 -8.94
N ILE A 210 1.25 6.62 -8.25
CA ILE A 210 1.69 5.27 -7.85
C ILE A 210 1.97 4.39 -9.08
N LYS A 211 1.15 4.46 -10.13
CA LYS A 211 1.41 3.72 -11.37
C LYS A 211 2.72 4.14 -12.03
N LEU A 212 2.98 5.44 -12.12
CA LEU A 212 4.25 5.97 -12.67
C LEU A 212 5.44 5.59 -11.79
N LEU A 213 5.28 5.55 -10.47
CA LEU A 213 6.33 5.12 -9.55
C LEU A 213 6.69 3.64 -9.74
N LEU A 214 5.70 2.78 -9.88
CA LEU A 214 5.90 1.35 -10.18
C LEU A 214 6.58 1.17 -11.54
N GLU A 215 6.15 1.90 -12.57
CA GLU A 215 6.77 1.88 -13.90
C GLU A 215 8.23 2.33 -13.84
N SER A 216 8.51 3.45 -13.17
CA SER A 216 9.88 3.96 -12.97
C SER A 216 10.77 2.94 -12.27
N LYS A 217 10.28 2.32 -11.20
CA LYS A 217 11.00 1.29 -10.45
C LYS A 217 11.34 0.08 -11.32
N MET A 218 10.40 -0.40 -12.13
CA MET A 218 10.64 -1.54 -13.04
C MET A 218 11.61 -1.18 -14.17
N ARG A 219 11.51 0.04 -14.74
CA ARG A 219 12.41 0.51 -15.81
C ARG A 219 13.85 0.73 -15.34
N SER A 220 14.03 1.13 -14.08
CA SER A 220 15.36 1.38 -13.50
C SER A 220 16.10 0.10 -13.08
N ARG A 221 15.48 -1.10 -13.22
CA ARG A 221 16.14 -2.37 -12.92
C ARG A 221 17.38 -2.57 -13.81
N GLN A 222 18.43 -3.07 -13.21
CA GLN A 222 19.57 -3.60 -13.97
C GLN A 222 19.17 -4.96 -14.55
N LEU A 223 19.23 -5.07 -15.88
CA LEU A 223 18.88 -6.27 -16.60
C LEU A 223 20.09 -7.21 -16.67
N ASP A 224 19.86 -8.50 -16.49
CA ASP A 224 20.87 -9.54 -16.76
C ASP A 224 21.04 -9.80 -18.27
N GLU A 225 22.02 -10.62 -18.65
CA GLU A 225 22.32 -10.87 -20.07
C GLU A 225 21.17 -11.57 -20.81
N THR A 226 20.43 -12.45 -20.12
CA THR A 226 19.25 -13.12 -20.67
C THR A 226 18.11 -12.12 -20.89
N GLU A 227 17.86 -11.23 -19.92
CA GLU A 227 16.86 -10.18 -20.04
C GLU A 227 17.18 -9.20 -21.18
N LYS A 228 18.49 -8.87 -21.37
CA LYS A 228 18.96 -8.04 -22.49
C LYS A 228 18.78 -8.73 -23.84
N LEU A 229 19.03 -10.04 -23.92
CA LEU A 229 18.81 -10.83 -25.14
C LEU A 229 17.32 -10.77 -25.55
N VAL A 230 16.41 -11.06 -24.63
CA VAL A 230 14.97 -10.96 -24.89
C VAL A 230 14.56 -9.54 -25.30
N LEU A 231 15.08 -8.51 -24.61
CA LEU A 231 14.80 -7.12 -24.96
C LEU A 231 15.32 -6.73 -26.36
N SER A 232 16.45 -7.28 -26.77
CA SER A 232 17.02 -7.06 -28.12
C SER A 232 16.14 -7.67 -29.20
N SER A 233 15.66 -8.92 -29.02
CA SER A 233 14.73 -9.57 -29.92
C SER A 233 13.37 -8.85 -29.97
N LEU A 234 12.88 -8.34 -28.81
CA LEU A 234 11.69 -7.49 -28.73
C LEU A 234 11.80 -6.22 -29.59
N ARG A 235 12.97 -5.57 -29.60
CA ARG A 235 13.20 -4.37 -30.43
C ARG A 235 13.15 -4.67 -31.94
N VAL A 236 13.52 -5.88 -32.35
CA VAL A 236 13.44 -6.31 -33.74
C VAL A 236 12.01 -6.66 -34.16
N HIS A 237 11.31 -7.48 -33.35
CA HIS A 237 10.01 -8.03 -33.75
C HIS A 237 8.80 -7.17 -33.32
N ALA A 238 8.97 -6.31 -32.32
CA ALA A 238 7.93 -5.44 -31.79
C ALA A 238 8.43 -4.00 -31.56
N PRO A 239 8.97 -3.30 -32.58
CA PRO A 239 9.60 -1.98 -32.45
C PRO A 239 8.62 -0.89 -32.04
N ASP A 240 7.33 -1.10 -32.23
CA ASP A 240 6.21 -0.19 -31.86
C ASP A 240 5.64 -0.48 -30.48
N ALA A 241 6.20 -1.44 -29.75
CA ALA A 241 5.77 -1.80 -28.40
C ALA A 241 6.55 -1.00 -27.34
N ASP A 242 5.85 -0.55 -26.27
CA ASP A 242 6.50 0.04 -25.11
C ASP A 242 6.65 -1.05 -24.03
N VAL A 243 7.89 -1.52 -23.84
CA VAL A 243 8.26 -2.54 -22.86
C VAL A 243 8.84 -1.87 -21.63
N VAL A 244 8.22 -2.13 -20.47
CA VAL A 244 8.64 -1.58 -19.18
C VAL A 244 9.86 -2.33 -18.65
N THR A 245 9.81 -3.67 -18.65
CA THR A 245 10.93 -4.51 -18.22
C THR A 245 10.78 -5.95 -18.74
N VAL A 246 11.85 -6.70 -18.68
CA VAL A 246 11.89 -8.15 -18.91
C VAL A 246 12.37 -8.81 -17.63
N VAL A 247 11.84 -9.97 -17.28
CA VAL A 247 12.22 -10.72 -16.06
C VAL A 247 12.59 -12.14 -16.45
N ASN A 248 13.85 -12.49 -16.25
CA ASN A 248 14.34 -13.85 -16.40
C ASN A 248 13.85 -14.73 -15.24
N LEU A 249 13.24 -15.87 -15.55
CA LEU A 249 12.71 -16.82 -14.56
C LEU A 249 13.46 -18.18 -14.59
N VAL A 250 14.39 -18.38 -15.52
CA VAL A 250 15.10 -19.66 -15.69
C VAL A 250 15.86 -20.05 -14.41
N ASP A 251 16.58 -19.11 -13.83
CA ASP A 251 17.33 -19.33 -12.59
C ASP A 251 16.40 -19.59 -11.39
N LEU A 252 15.28 -18.88 -11.30
CA LEU A 252 14.27 -19.12 -10.27
C LEU A 252 13.58 -20.47 -10.44
N LYS A 253 13.25 -20.86 -11.68
CA LYS A 253 12.70 -22.20 -11.97
C LYS A 253 13.66 -23.28 -11.51
N LYS A 254 14.97 -23.14 -11.77
CA LYS A 254 16.01 -24.08 -11.32
C LYS A 254 16.09 -24.10 -9.78
N THR A 255 16.17 -22.93 -9.14
CA THR A 255 16.30 -22.80 -7.68
C THR A 255 15.16 -23.48 -6.94
N TYR A 256 13.94 -23.34 -7.45
CA TYR A 256 12.73 -23.90 -6.83
C TYR A 256 12.25 -25.22 -7.45
N SER A 257 13.04 -25.81 -8.37
CA SER A 257 12.70 -27.06 -9.08
C SER A 257 11.33 -27.00 -9.75
N ILE A 258 10.99 -25.84 -10.34
CA ILE A 258 9.75 -25.64 -11.07
C ILE A 258 9.90 -26.24 -12.48
N THR A 259 9.23 -27.37 -12.71
CA THR A 259 9.25 -28.08 -13.99
C THR A 259 8.00 -27.85 -14.84
N SER A 260 7.05 -27.05 -14.31
CA SER A 260 5.79 -26.77 -15.00
C SER A 260 6.02 -26.04 -16.32
N GLU A 261 5.46 -26.58 -17.39
CA GLU A 261 5.44 -25.90 -18.70
C GLU A 261 4.58 -24.63 -18.69
N HIS A 262 3.73 -24.45 -17.69
CA HIS A 262 2.92 -23.25 -17.56
C HIS A 262 3.77 -22.03 -17.20
N THR A 263 4.80 -22.19 -16.36
CA THR A 263 5.69 -21.09 -15.97
C THR A 263 6.62 -20.73 -17.15
N PRO A 264 6.64 -19.48 -17.61
CA PRO A 264 7.51 -19.05 -18.69
C PRO A 264 8.98 -19.02 -18.27
N ASP A 265 9.89 -18.93 -19.24
CA ASP A 265 11.32 -18.72 -19.00
C ASP A 265 11.63 -17.23 -18.84
N ALA A 266 10.85 -16.37 -19.50
CA ALA A 266 10.89 -14.93 -19.30
C ALA A 266 9.48 -14.32 -19.29
N LEU A 267 9.30 -13.31 -18.43
CA LEU A 267 8.10 -12.49 -18.38
C LEU A 267 8.43 -11.10 -18.94
N VAL A 268 7.68 -10.68 -19.96
CA VAL A 268 7.73 -9.33 -20.52
C VAL A 268 6.64 -8.51 -19.89
N VAL A 269 6.99 -7.39 -19.27
CA VAL A 269 6.04 -6.42 -18.73
C VAL A 269 5.93 -5.28 -19.74
N ALA A 270 4.79 -5.18 -20.38
CA ALA A 270 4.47 -4.10 -21.31
C ALA A 270 3.78 -2.95 -20.58
N LYS A 271 3.91 -1.74 -21.11
CA LYS A 271 3.09 -0.61 -20.67
C LYS A 271 1.61 -0.88 -20.96
N GLU A 272 0.72 -0.35 -20.14
CA GLU A 272 -0.72 -0.52 -20.33
C GLU A 272 -1.16 -0.08 -21.74
N GLY A 273 -1.92 -0.95 -22.43
CA GLY A 273 -2.34 -0.77 -23.83
C GLY A 273 -1.34 -1.25 -24.87
N TYR A 274 -0.18 -1.79 -24.46
CA TYR A 274 0.87 -2.26 -25.41
C TYR A 274 1.05 -3.78 -25.47
N GLN A 275 0.34 -4.56 -24.64
CA GLN A 275 0.46 -6.03 -24.67
C GLN A 275 0.19 -6.60 -26.06
N GLY A 276 -0.86 -6.13 -26.73
CA GLY A 276 -1.21 -6.57 -28.07
C GLY A 276 -0.12 -6.30 -29.12
N ARG A 277 0.65 -5.20 -28.96
CA ARG A 277 1.78 -4.87 -29.85
C ARG A 277 2.98 -5.78 -29.61
N VAL A 278 3.21 -6.20 -28.36
CA VAL A 278 4.25 -7.21 -28.05
C VAL A 278 3.87 -8.58 -28.61
N VAL A 279 2.61 -8.99 -28.39
CA VAL A 279 2.12 -10.33 -28.78
C VAL A 279 2.01 -10.47 -30.30
N GLY A 280 1.53 -9.42 -30.98
CA GLY A 280 1.27 -9.44 -32.42
C GLY A 280 -0.02 -10.17 -32.80
N ARG A 281 -0.39 -10.10 -34.10
CA ARG A 281 -1.60 -10.73 -34.61
C ARG A 281 -1.47 -12.26 -34.52
N GLY A 282 -2.38 -12.93 -33.81
CA GLY A 282 -2.32 -14.38 -33.60
C GLY A 282 -1.08 -14.88 -32.80
N GLY A 283 -0.34 -13.97 -32.15
CA GLY A 283 0.86 -14.31 -31.36
C GLY A 283 2.16 -14.38 -32.20
N GLU A 284 2.14 -13.92 -33.45
CA GLU A 284 3.28 -14.04 -34.42
C GLU A 284 4.56 -13.40 -33.87
N ARG A 285 4.48 -12.24 -33.23
CA ARG A 285 5.66 -11.53 -32.74
C ARG A 285 6.29 -12.25 -31.55
N VAL A 286 5.47 -12.65 -30.56
CA VAL A 286 6.00 -13.39 -29.41
C VAL A 286 6.59 -14.73 -29.82
N GLN A 287 6.00 -15.45 -30.78
CA GLN A 287 6.56 -16.69 -31.31
C GLN A 287 7.90 -16.49 -32.04
N SER A 288 8.10 -15.35 -32.72
CA SER A 288 9.38 -15.02 -33.31
C SER A 288 10.45 -14.74 -32.26
N ILE A 289 10.06 -14.01 -31.18
CA ILE A 289 10.95 -13.76 -30.04
C ILE A 289 11.32 -15.08 -29.33
N GLU A 290 10.34 -15.98 -29.12
CA GLU A 290 10.58 -17.30 -28.53
C GLU A 290 11.55 -18.15 -29.37
N ARG A 291 11.45 -18.09 -30.71
CA ARG A 291 12.38 -18.78 -31.61
C ARG A 291 13.80 -18.23 -31.56
N ASP A 292 13.93 -16.89 -31.54
CA ASP A 292 15.25 -16.24 -31.51
C ASP A 292 15.96 -16.45 -30.17
N THR A 293 15.21 -16.55 -29.09
CA THR A 293 15.76 -16.64 -27.72
C THR A 293 15.77 -18.07 -27.18
N GLU A 294 15.09 -19.01 -27.85
CA GLU A 294 14.84 -20.38 -27.36
C GLU A 294 14.16 -20.42 -25.98
N MET A 295 13.39 -19.39 -25.65
CA MET A 295 12.75 -19.19 -24.34
C MET A 295 11.24 -19.10 -24.50
N LYS A 296 10.51 -19.72 -23.57
CA LYS A 296 9.07 -19.55 -23.45
C LYS A 296 8.76 -18.18 -22.81
N ILE A 297 8.00 -17.35 -23.52
CA ILE A 297 7.73 -15.97 -23.12
C ILE A 297 6.24 -15.78 -22.79
N ARG A 298 5.97 -15.04 -21.71
CA ARG A 298 4.65 -14.49 -21.44
C ARG A 298 4.71 -12.99 -21.34
N VAL A 299 3.60 -12.35 -21.71
CA VAL A 299 3.48 -10.90 -21.71
C VAL A 299 2.33 -10.51 -20.77
N VAL A 300 2.60 -9.52 -19.90
CA VAL A 300 1.60 -8.89 -19.02
C VAL A 300 1.67 -7.37 -19.16
N GLU A 301 0.58 -6.70 -18.90
CA GLU A 301 0.56 -5.23 -18.82
C GLU A 301 0.80 -4.75 -17.40
N LEU A 302 1.51 -3.63 -17.28
CA LEU A 302 1.67 -2.94 -16.00
C LEU A 302 0.40 -2.17 -15.67
N THR A 303 -0.40 -2.78 -14.80
CA THR A 303 -1.58 -2.17 -14.19
C THR A 303 -1.45 -2.16 -12.67
N LEU A 304 -2.40 -1.56 -11.96
CA LEU A 304 -2.47 -1.65 -10.50
C LEU A 304 -3.15 -2.95 -9.99
N ASP A 305 -3.47 -3.87 -10.87
CA ASP A 305 -3.94 -5.23 -10.56
C ASP A 305 -2.81 -6.23 -10.82
N PHE A 306 -2.38 -6.94 -9.77
CA PHE A 306 -1.31 -7.95 -9.87
C PHE A 306 -1.81 -9.38 -10.12
N LYS A 307 -3.11 -9.62 -10.21
CA LYS A 307 -3.65 -10.94 -10.58
C LYS A 307 -3.10 -11.46 -11.91
N PRO A 308 -2.95 -10.63 -12.98
CA PRO A 308 -2.36 -11.07 -14.25
C PRO A 308 -0.92 -11.57 -14.09
N PHE A 309 -0.13 -11.00 -13.18
CA PHE A 309 1.23 -11.47 -12.89
C PHE A 309 1.20 -12.86 -12.26
N ILE A 310 0.35 -13.09 -11.26
CA ILE A 310 0.17 -14.42 -10.66
C ILE A 310 -0.24 -15.44 -11.72
N ARG A 311 -1.23 -15.11 -12.55
CA ARG A 311 -1.68 -15.97 -13.66
C ARG A 311 -0.55 -16.32 -14.64
N ALA A 312 0.34 -15.37 -14.93
CA ALA A 312 1.42 -15.54 -15.90
C ALA A 312 2.54 -16.44 -15.37
N VAL A 313 2.90 -16.33 -14.08
CA VAL A 313 4.11 -16.96 -13.56
C VAL A 313 3.88 -18.16 -12.64
N HIS A 314 2.68 -18.29 -12.04
CA HIS A 314 2.41 -19.36 -11.08
C HIS A 314 2.52 -20.76 -11.73
N PRO A 315 3.23 -21.73 -11.11
CA PRO A 315 3.44 -23.06 -11.70
C PRO A 315 2.16 -23.85 -11.97
N VAL A 316 1.12 -23.66 -11.16
CA VAL A 316 -0.16 -24.36 -11.31
C VAL A 316 -1.14 -23.46 -12.05
N SER A 317 -1.50 -23.81 -13.28
CA SER A 317 -2.24 -22.94 -14.20
C SER A 317 -3.67 -22.60 -13.75
N TRP A 318 -4.34 -23.49 -13.05
CA TRP A 318 -5.75 -23.31 -12.72
C TRP A 318 -5.99 -22.51 -11.42
N VAL A 319 -4.97 -22.42 -10.53
CA VAL A 319 -5.15 -21.78 -9.20
C VAL A 319 -5.53 -20.31 -9.27
N TYR A 320 -5.15 -19.60 -10.37
CA TYR A 320 -5.48 -18.18 -10.50
C TYR A 320 -6.98 -17.90 -10.47
N LYS A 321 -7.83 -18.89 -10.85
CA LYS A 321 -9.29 -18.78 -10.81
C LYS A 321 -9.81 -18.66 -9.38
N HIS A 322 -9.08 -19.21 -8.41
CA HIS A 322 -9.38 -19.20 -6.99
C HIS A 322 -8.67 -18.08 -6.22
N VAL A 323 -7.90 -17.24 -6.92
CA VAL A 323 -7.34 -16.04 -6.32
C VAL A 323 -8.45 -15.01 -6.15
N VAL A 324 -8.85 -14.79 -4.92
CA VAL A 324 -9.91 -13.84 -4.56
C VAL A 324 -9.41 -12.41 -4.71
N ASP A 325 -8.23 -12.14 -4.16
CA ASP A 325 -7.66 -10.79 -4.13
C ASP A 325 -6.13 -10.81 -4.18
N VAL A 326 -5.55 -9.77 -4.81
CA VAL A 326 -4.11 -9.49 -4.79
C VAL A 326 -3.95 -8.00 -4.62
N ASP A 327 -3.39 -7.58 -3.48
CA ASP A 327 -3.13 -6.16 -3.20
C ASP A 327 -2.00 -6.02 -2.17
N PHE A 328 -1.54 -4.81 -1.91
CA PHE A 328 -0.60 -4.56 -0.83
C PHE A 328 -1.29 -4.69 0.54
N ALA A 329 -0.59 -5.30 1.49
CA ALA A 329 -0.92 -5.28 2.90
C ALA A 329 0.38 -5.02 3.69
N GLY A 330 0.52 -3.82 4.20
CA GLY A 330 1.80 -3.35 4.71
C GLY A 330 2.89 -3.42 3.63
N PRO A 331 4.11 -3.90 3.93
CA PRO A 331 5.23 -3.94 2.99
C PRO A 331 5.17 -5.09 1.98
N ASN A 332 4.15 -5.95 2.03
CA ASN A 332 4.07 -7.15 1.19
C ASN A 332 2.85 -7.13 0.27
N ILE A 333 2.92 -7.88 -0.81
CA ILE A 333 1.76 -8.24 -1.62
C ILE A 333 1.03 -9.39 -0.91
N ALA A 334 -0.21 -9.14 -0.50
CA ALA A 334 -1.11 -10.14 0.06
C ALA A 334 -1.90 -10.81 -1.07
N VAL A 335 -1.82 -12.13 -1.13
CA VAL A 335 -2.62 -12.94 -2.06
C VAL A 335 -3.64 -13.70 -1.25
N LYS A 336 -4.93 -13.40 -1.44
CA LYS A 336 -6.05 -14.08 -0.79
C LYS A 336 -6.58 -15.18 -1.71
N ILE A 337 -6.64 -16.39 -1.21
CA ILE A 337 -6.92 -17.60 -2.00
C ILE A 337 -8.00 -18.41 -1.32
N GLU A 338 -8.94 -18.93 -2.10
CA GLU A 338 -9.97 -19.86 -1.61
C GLU A 338 -9.33 -21.10 -0.99
N SER A 339 -9.91 -21.60 0.11
CA SER A 339 -9.42 -22.76 0.87
C SER A 339 -9.17 -23.99 0.02
N ASN A 340 -10.03 -24.28 -0.97
CA ASN A 340 -9.92 -25.41 -1.86
C ASN A 340 -8.68 -25.39 -2.78
N ALA A 341 -8.10 -24.22 -3.03
CA ALA A 341 -6.93 -24.02 -3.88
C ALA A 341 -5.67 -23.59 -3.10
N TYR A 342 -5.78 -23.37 -1.79
CA TYR A 342 -4.67 -22.85 -0.98
C TYR A 342 -3.45 -23.78 -1.00
N GLY A 343 -3.64 -25.09 -0.76
CA GLY A 343 -2.55 -26.07 -0.79
C GLY A 343 -1.79 -26.10 -2.12
N PRO A 344 -2.47 -26.31 -3.28
CA PRO A 344 -1.85 -26.22 -4.61
C PRO A 344 -1.18 -24.90 -4.92
N PHE A 345 -1.73 -23.78 -4.44
CA PHE A 345 -1.12 -22.45 -4.60
C PHE A 345 0.18 -22.33 -3.80
N VAL A 346 0.19 -22.75 -2.57
CA VAL A 346 1.38 -22.68 -1.70
C VAL A 346 2.47 -23.66 -2.16
N GLY A 347 2.07 -24.84 -2.66
CA GLY A 347 2.96 -25.91 -3.07
C GLY A 347 3.62 -26.63 -1.89
N GLN A 348 4.23 -27.80 -2.15
CA GLN A 348 4.90 -28.57 -1.11
C GLN A 348 5.98 -27.72 -0.41
N LYS A 349 5.96 -27.71 0.93
CA LYS A 349 6.88 -26.90 1.74
C LYS A 349 6.91 -25.41 1.35
N GLY A 350 5.86 -24.88 0.73
CA GLY A 350 5.76 -23.47 0.34
C GLY A 350 6.60 -23.09 -0.89
N VAL A 351 6.95 -24.02 -1.75
CA VAL A 351 7.86 -23.78 -2.89
C VAL A 351 7.31 -22.75 -3.87
N HIS A 352 6.01 -22.79 -4.17
CA HIS A 352 5.41 -21.87 -5.13
C HIS A 352 5.33 -20.45 -4.57
N VAL A 353 5.00 -20.29 -3.28
CA VAL A 353 4.98 -18.96 -2.63
C VAL A 353 6.37 -18.36 -2.57
N ARG A 354 7.40 -19.15 -2.24
CA ARG A 354 8.80 -18.69 -2.25
C ARG A 354 9.28 -18.29 -3.65
N PHE A 355 8.85 -19.01 -4.68
CA PHE A 355 9.10 -18.64 -6.07
C PHE A 355 8.44 -17.28 -6.41
N LEU A 356 7.16 -17.08 -6.04
CA LEU A 356 6.45 -15.83 -6.24
C LEU A 356 7.08 -14.69 -5.41
N ASP A 357 7.49 -14.94 -4.18
CA ASP A 357 8.16 -13.96 -3.32
C ASP A 357 9.45 -13.45 -3.98
N HIS A 358 10.31 -14.34 -4.46
CA HIS A 358 11.52 -13.95 -5.19
C HIS A 358 11.22 -13.22 -6.49
N PHE A 359 10.20 -13.64 -7.23
CA PHE A 359 9.76 -12.95 -8.44
C PHE A 359 9.35 -11.51 -8.14
N PHE A 360 8.46 -11.28 -7.17
CA PHE A 360 8.00 -9.93 -6.82
C PHE A 360 9.10 -9.08 -6.18
N ARG A 361 10.01 -9.67 -5.40
CA ARG A 361 11.20 -8.95 -4.93
C ARG A 361 12.08 -8.48 -6.08
N ARG A 362 12.24 -9.29 -7.12
CA ARG A 362 13.04 -8.93 -8.29
C ARG A 362 12.47 -7.74 -9.07
N ILE A 363 11.15 -7.62 -9.15
CA ILE A 363 10.50 -6.55 -9.94
C ILE A 363 10.07 -5.34 -9.12
N LEU A 364 9.71 -5.52 -7.85
CA LEU A 364 9.13 -4.48 -6.99
C LEU A 364 9.87 -4.29 -5.66
N ASP A 365 10.86 -5.12 -5.36
CA ASP A 365 11.51 -5.17 -4.03
C ASP A 365 10.49 -5.40 -2.90
N THR A 366 9.48 -6.22 -3.17
CA THR A 366 8.33 -6.46 -2.29
C THR A 366 8.09 -7.95 -2.18
N GLY A 367 7.92 -8.45 -0.95
CA GLY A 367 7.64 -9.86 -0.70
C GLY A 367 6.17 -10.23 -0.94
N VAL A 368 5.87 -11.54 -0.88
CA VAL A 368 4.51 -12.08 -1.02
C VAL A 368 4.11 -12.83 0.23
N ARG A 369 2.91 -12.55 0.72
CA ARG A 369 2.24 -13.34 1.78
C ARG A 369 0.91 -13.88 1.27
N CYS A 370 0.61 -15.13 1.58
CA CYS A 370 -0.62 -15.79 1.16
C CYS A 370 -1.54 -16.01 2.35
N TYR A 371 -2.82 -15.77 2.11
CA TYR A 371 -3.87 -15.92 3.11
C TYR A 371 -4.98 -16.80 2.55
N GLU A 372 -5.34 -17.78 3.34
CA GLU A 372 -6.50 -18.61 3.07
C GLU A 372 -7.78 -17.85 3.43
N VAL A 373 -8.79 -17.92 2.56
CA VAL A 373 -10.09 -17.31 2.80
C VAL A 373 -11.19 -18.31 2.50
N GLU A 374 -12.14 -18.43 3.42
CA GLU A 374 -13.38 -19.14 3.20
C GLU A 374 -14.30 -18.26 2.35
N VAL A 375 -14.82 -18.80 1.26
CA VAL A 375 -15.82 -18.13 0.43
C VAL A 375 -17.18 -18.73 0.77
N GLU A 376 -18.07 -17.92 1.33
CA GLU A 376 -19.46 -18.33 1.53
C GLU A 376 -20.07 -18.78 0.19
N GLU A 377 -20.63 -19.98 0.14
CA GLU A 377 -21.14 -20.67 -1.07
C GLU A 377 -22.11 -19.83 -1.93
N GLY A 378 -22.69 -18.76 -1.39
CA GLY A 378 -23.61 -17.87 -2.10
C GLY A 378 -23.01 -17.03 -3.25
N ARG A 379 -21.67 -16.89 -3.33
CA ARG A 379 -21.00 -16.11 -4.39
C ARG A 379 -20.57 -16.93 -5.61
N SER A 380 -20.38 -18.24 -5.47
CA SER A 380 -19.98 -19.12 -6.59
C SER A 380 -21.07 -19.27 -7.64
N ALA A 381 -22.34 -19.31 -7.25
CA ALA A 381 -23.48 -19.43 -8.14
C ALA A 381 -23.72 -18.17 -9.04
N LYS A 382 -23.29 -16.98 -8.61
CA LYS A 382 -23.39 -15.76 -9.42
C LYS A 382 -22.26 -15.60 -10.44
N ARG A 383 -21.05 -16.10 -10.15
CA ARG A 383 -19.92 -16.07 -11.09
C ARG A 383 -20.12 -17.01 -12.28
N SER A 384 -20.58 -18.24 -12.04
CA SER A 384 -20.83 -19.22 -13.11
C SER A 384 -21.96 -18.79 -14.08
N ARG A 385 -22.84 -17.88 -13.67
CA ARG A 385 -23.89 -17.30 -14.53
C ARG A 385 -23.44 -16.09 -15.35
N ALA A 386 -22.43 -15.34 -14.88
CA ALA A 386 -21.86 -14.20 -15.60
C ALA A 386 -20.86 -14.61 -16.70
N GLU A 387 -20.21 -15.75 -16.55
CA GLU A 387 -19.26 -16.29 -17.54
C GLU A 387 -19.96 -17.10 -18.67
N ARG A 388 -21.28 -17.32 -18.58
CA ARG A 388 -22.10 -18.01 -19.60
C ARG A 388 -23.00 -17.07 -20.41
N LYS A 389 -22.86 -15.77 -20.26
CA LYS A 389 -23.47 -14.75 -21.12
C LYS A 389 -22.39 -13.93 -21.83
#